data_98a20358b525b29b12aa7701ac3ecbc5
#
_entry.id   98a20358b525b29b12aa7701ac3ecbc5
#
_cell.length_a   1.000
_cell.length_b   1.000
_cell.length_c   1.000
_cell.angle_alpha   90.00
_cell.angle_beta   90.00
_cell.angle_gamma   90.00
#
_symmetry.space_group_name_H-M   'P 1'
#
loop_
_entity.id
_entity.type
_entity.pdbx_description
1 polymer ?
#
loop_
_entity_poly.entity_id
_entity_poly.type
_entity_poly.pdbx_seq_one_letter_code
_entity_poly.pdbx_strand_id
1 'polypeptide(L)'
;MKKFTAKTIKLPKDVDEKYSQMNYLKEISKNIGDIKDGEKDDFVMFGHIEPLYLKNCIKHFESLPENITNFIIKNYDVNKFNLIGQILQSKHPMIFQTFTQVMNGNIISLGCEFALHKKLFEEYYNWHVSVIADLMGGIPADVPVTKEEMTIINDILFTTYWICYGNVNKGSIFVV
;
A
#
# COMPACT_ATOMS: atom_id res chain seq x y z
N MET A 1 -4.49 23.20 22.25
CA MET A 1 -4.47 21.77 21.89
C MET A 1 -5.66 21.52 20.98
N LYS A 2 -5.44 21.30 19.66
CA LYS A 2 -6.54 20.90 18.76
C LYS A 2 -6.98 19.49 19.16
N LYS A 3 -8.28 19.30 19.39
CA LYS A 3 -8.87 17.97 19.63
C LYS A 3 -8.89 17.23 18.29
N PHE A 4 -8.12 16.15 18.17
CA PHE A 4 -8.28 15.22 17.06
C PHE A 4 -9.56 14.42 17.26
N THR A 5 -10.44 14.43 16.28
CA THR A 5 -11.61 13.55 16.26
C THR A 5 -11.25 12.37 15.39
N ALA A 6 -10.90 11.23 15.99
CA ALA A 6 -10.64 10.01 15.26
C ALA A 6 -11.95 9.25 15.01
N LYS A 7 -12.29 9.00 13.74
CA LYS A 7 -13.37 8.08 13.36
C LYS A 7 -12.74 6.71 13.11
N THR A 8 -12.98 5.77 14.02
CA THR A 8 -12.54 4.38 13.83
C THR A 8 -13.45 3.68 12.84
N ILE A 9 -12.88 3.16 11.76
CA ILE A 9 -13.59 2.38 10.75
C ILE A 9 -13.44 0.90 11.11
N LYS A 10 -14.58 0.20 11.27
CA LYS A 10 -14.60 -1.25 11.48
C LYS A 10 -14.92 -1.95 10.17
N LEU A 11 -14.20 -3.03 9.87
CA LEU A 11 -14.55 -3.88 8.73
C LEU A 11 -15.91 -4.56 8.96
N PRO A 12 -16.70 -4.74 7.90
CA PRO A 12 -17.85 -5.64 7.93
C PRO A 12 -17.43 -7.06 8.33
N LYS A 13 -18.30 -7.79 9.03
CA LYS A 13 -17.99 -9.15 9.54
C LYS A 13 -17.81 -10.20 8.44
N ASP A 14 -18.33 -9.94 7.24
CA ASP A 14 -18.37 -10.90 6.12
C ASP A 14 -17.29 -10.62 5.07
N VAL A 15 -16.20 -9.93 5.45
CA VAL A 15 -15.11 -9.62 4.54
C VAL A 15 -14.17 -10.81 4.42
N ASP A 16 -13.85 -11.21 3.20
CA ASP A 16 -12.79 -12.18 2.93
C ASP A 16 -11.46 -11.66 3.52
N GLU A 17 -10.93 -12.36 4.50
CA GLU A 17 -9.71 -12.00 5.21
C GLU A 17 -8.50 -11.85 4.29
N LYS A 18 -8.49 -12.57 3.15
CA LYS A 18 -7.44 -12.48 2.12
C LYS A 18 -7.28 -11.05 1.59
N TYR A 19 -8.38 -10.31 1.51
CA TYR A 19 -8.40 -8.93 1.03
C TYR A 19 -8.60 -7.92 2.15
N SER A 20 -8.28 -8.28 3.39
CA SER A 20 -8.54 -7.44 4.57
C SER A 20 -7.99 -6.02 4.42
N GLN A 21 -6.72 -5.86 4.01
CA GLN A 21 -6.09 -4.56 3.80
C GLN A 21 -6.80 -3.74 2.71
N MET A 22 -7.10 -4.36 1.56
CA MET A 22 -7.81 -3.70 0.46
C MET A 22 -9.22 -3.30 0.87
N ASN A 23 -9.89 -4.12 1.67
CA ASN A 23 -11.21 -3.83 2.20
C ASN A 23 -11.17 -2.68 3.22
N TYR A 24 -10.12 -2.59 4.05
CA TYR A 24 -9.91 -1.42 4.92
C TYR A 24 -9.73 -0.14 4.10
N LEU A 25 -8.88 -0.16 3.08
CA LEU A 25 -8.67 0.99 2.20
C LEU A 25 -9.97 1.42 1.51
N LYS A 26 -10.78 0.45 1.07
CA LYS A 26 -12.10 0.67 0.45
C LYS A 26 -13.09 1.30 1.44
N GLU A 27 -13.15 0.82 2.67
CA GLU A 27 -14.03 1.39 3.69
C GLU A 27 -13.58 2.80 4.10
N ILE A 28 -12.27 3.04 4.19
CA ILE A 28 -11.72 4.39 4.39
C ILE A 28 -12.16 5.29 3.24
N SER A 29 -11.98 4.87 1.99
CA SER A 29 -12.35 5.66 0.80
C SER A 29 -13.83 6.03 0.78
N LYS A 30 -14.74 5.11 1.12
CA LYS A 30 -16.18 5.38 1.23
C LYS A 30 -16.52 6.43 2.28
N ASN A 31 -15.80 6.42 3.40
CA ASN A 31 -16.09 7.30 4.53
C ASN A 31 -15.39 8.66 4.43
N ILE A 32 -14.40 8.80 3.55
CA ILE A 32 -13.68 10.06 3.33
C ILE A 32 -14.58 11.13 2.69
N GLY A 33 -15.52 10.71 1.82
CA GLY A 33 -16.47 11.62 1.17
C GLY A 33 -17.35 12.40 2.14
N ASP A 34 -17.62 11.85 3.33
CA ASP A 34 -18.43 12.47 4.38
C ASP A 34 -17.65 13.51 5.21
N ILE A 35 -16.32 13.56 5.08
CA ILE A 35 -15.48 14.55 5.76
C ILE A 35 -15.50 15.81 4.90
N LYS A 36 -16.15 16.88 5.42
CA LYS A 36 -16.23 18.17 4.72
C LYS A 36 -14.83 18.73 4.50
N ASP A 37 -14.54 19.09 3.24
CA ASP A 37 -13.33 19.84 2.87
C ASP A 37 -13.31 21.17 3.61
N GLY A 38 -12.64 21.26 4.73
CA GLY A 38 -12.69 22.47 5.53
C GLY A 38 -11.45 22.81 6.32
N GLU A 39 -10.58 21.88 6.60
CA GLU A 39 -9.37 22.15 7.36
C GLU A 39 -8.14 21.54 6.69
N LYS A 40 -7.06 22.32 6.63
CA LYS A 40 -5.76 21.97 6.02
C LYS A 40 -5.05 20.75 6.61
N ASP A 41 -5.66 20.07 7.59
CA ASP A 41 -5.04 19.05 8.43
C ASP A 41 -5.82 17.73 8.44
N ASP A 42 -6.59 17.39 7.39
CA ASP A 42 -7.32 16.12 7.31
C ASP A 42 -6.36 14.98 6.89
N PHE A 43 -6.00 14.15 7.86
CA PHE A 43 -5.16 12.98 7.66
C PHE A 43 -5.98 11.70 7.67
N VAL A 44 -5.65 10.80 6.73
CA VAL A 44 -6.05 9.40 6.74
C VAL A 44 -4.90 8.60 7.32
N MET A 45 -5.18 7.81 8.35
CA MET A 45 -4.18 6.99 9.03
C MET A 45 -4.52 5.51 8.91
N PHE A 46 -3.49 4.72 8.69
CA PHE A 46 -3.54 3.27 8.70
C PHE A 46 -2.34 2.74 9.50
N GLY A 47 -2.58 1.81 10.44
CA GLY A 47 -1.54 1.29 11.31
C GLY A 47 -1.54 1.94 12.71
N HIS A 48 -0.41 1.84 13.41
CA HIS A 48 -0.23 2.26 14.80
C HIS A 48 0.46 3.63 14.96
N ILE A 49 0.18 4.57 14.05
CA ILE A 49 0.80 5.90 14.07
C ILE A 49 0.13 6.77 15.15
N GLU A 50 0.92 7.30 16.08
CA GLU A 50 0.39 8.20 17.11
C GLU A 50 0.02 9.59 16.53
N PRO A 51 -1.25 10.03 16.68
CA PRO A 51 -1.72 11.30 16.10
C PRO A 51 -0.98 12.55 16.58
N LEU A 52 -0.35 12.49 17.75
CA LEU A 52 0.31 13.63 18.40
C LEU A 52 1.52 14.16 17.60
N TYR A 53 2.09 13.36 16.71
CA TYR A 53 3.27 13.71 15.91
C TYR A 53 2.96 14.11 14.47
N LEU A 54 1.66 14.16 14.09
CA LEU A 54 1.26 14.46 12.72
C LEU A 54 1.44 15.94 12.38
N LYS A 55 2.61 16.30 11.88
CA LYS A 55 2.86 17.58 11.22
C LYS A 55 2.94 17.43 9.71
N ASN A 56 3.23 16.24 9.20
CA ASN A 56 3.43 15.90 7.79
C ASN A 56 2.89 14.50 7.49
N CYS A 57 2.77 14.16 6.21
CA CYS A 57 2.52 12.79 5.80
C CYS A 57 3.65 11.87 6.28
N ILE A 58 3.29 10.73 6.85
CA ILE A 58 4.20 9.71 7.36
C ILE A 58 3.95 8.43 6.58
N LYS A 59 5.03 7.73 6.24
CA LYS A 59 5.03 6.39 5.65
C LYS A 59 6.12 5.61 6.33
N HIS A 60 5.79 4.43 6.82
CA HIS A 60 6.72 3.60 7.56
C HIS A 60 7.41 2.61 6.61
N PHE A 61 8.73 2.60 6.59
CA PHE A 61 9.56 1.67 5.82
C PHE A 61 10.57 1.00 6.73
N GLU A 62 10.88 -0.25 6.43
CA GLU A 62 11.86 -1.06 7.13
C GLU A 62 12.96 -1.52 6.18
N SER A 63 14.14 -1.79 6.73
CA SER A 63 15.25 -2.36 5.99
C SER A 63 15.36 -3.86 6.31
N LEU A 64 15.14 -4.70 5.31
CA LEU A 64 15.35 -6.14 5.42
C LEU A 64 16.85 -6.47 5.42
N PRO A 65 17.26 -7.61 6.02
CA PRO A 65 18.66 -8.05 6.01
C PRO A 65 19.15 -8.51 4.63
N GLU A 66 18.22 -8.72 3.69
CA GLU A 66 18.49 -9.13 2.31
C GLU A 66 17.55 -8.39 1.34
N ASN A 67 17.80 -8.49 0.03
CA ASN A 67 16.90 -7.90 -0.94
C ASN A 67 15.54 -8.63 -0.95
N ILE A 68 14.50 -7.92 -1.42
CA ILE A 68 13.12 -8.43 -1.40
C ILE A 68 12.98 -9.68 -2.28
N THR A 69 13.69 -9.77 -3.41
CA THR A 69 13.68 -10.98 -4.26
C THR A 69 14.15 -12.21 -3.48
N ASN A 70 15.25 -12.11 -2.74
CA ASN A 70 15.75 -13.22 -1.93
C ASN A 70 14.79 -13.58 -0.80
N PHE A 71 14.19 -12.57 -0.15
CA PHE A 71 13.17 -12.77 0.85
C PHE A 71 11.94 -13.53 0.28
N ILE A 72 11.51 -13.17 -0.94
CA ILE A 72 10.41 -13.86 -1.63
C ILE A 72 10.78 -15.32 -1.95
N ILE A 73 11.96 -15.57 -2.51
CA ILE A 73 12.42 -16.93 -2.87
C ILE A 73 12.44 -17.86 -1.65
N LYS A 74 12.77 -17.34 -0.48
CA LYS A 74 12.84 -18.14 0.76
C LYS A 74 11.46 -18.43 1.38
N ASN A 75 10.49 -17.56 1.19
CA ASN A 75 9.27 -17.59 1.98
C ASN A 75 7.99 -17.82 1.15
N TYR A 76 8.04 -17.65 -0.17
CA TYR A 76 6.87 -17.67 -1.06
C TYR A 76 7.15 -18.38 -2.39
N ASP A 77 6.11 -18.61 -3.18
CA ASP A 77 6.26 -19.11 -4.55
C ASP A 77 6.72 -17.99 -5.50
N VAL A 78 8.01 -17.99 -5.80
CA VAL A 78 8.63 -16.99 -6.69
C VAL A 78 7.98 -16.90 -8.07
N ASN A 79 7.38 -18.00 -8.59
CA ASN A 79 6.74 -17.99 -9.90
C ASN A 79 5.53 -17.07 -9.94
N LYS A 80 4.79 -16.96 -8.84
CA LYS A 80 3.67 -16.01 -8.71
C LYS A 80 4.15 -14.56 -8.78
N PHE A 81 5.26 -14.24 -8.13
CA PHE A 81 5.85 -12.89 -8.16
C PHE A 81 6.45 -12.56 -9.54
N ASN A 82 7.01 -13.54 -10.24
CA ASN A 82 7.42 -13.39 -11.64
C ASN A 82 6.21 -13.08 -12.54
N LEU A 83 5.10 -13.78 -12.34
CA LEU A 83 3.85 -13.53 -13.07
C LEU A 83 3.32 -12.12 -12.79
N ILE A 84 3.34 -11.67 -11.54
CA ILE A 84 2.98 -10.29 -11.15
C ILE A 84 3.88 -9.30 -11.90
N GLY A 85 5.18 -9.53 -11.93
CA GLY A 85 6.14 -8.72 -12.70
C GLY A 85 5.79 -8.64 -14.20
N GLN A 86 5.43 -9.76 -14.82
CA GLN A 86 5.00 -9.79 -16.24
C GLN A 86 3.72 -9.00 -16.49
N ILE A 87 2.72 -9.11 -15.59
CA ILE A 87 1.48 -8.34 -15.69
C ILE A 87 1.77 -6.84 -15.54
N LEU A 88 2.59 -6.45 -14.56
CA LEU A 88 3.00 -5.05 -14.38
C LEU A 88 3.77 -4.53 -15.58
N GLN A 89 4.68 -5.32 -16.14
CA GLN A 89 5.43 -4.95 -17.36
C GLN A 89 4.50 -4.68 -18.54
N SER A 90 3.49 -5.53 -18.71
CA SER A 90 2.53 -5.43 -19.82
C SER A 90 1.55 -4.26 -19.67
N LYS A 91 0.98 -4.07 -18.46
CA LYS A 91 -0.11 -3.13 -18.22
C LYS A 91 0.33 -1.81 -17.59
N HIS A 92 1.43 -1.82 -16.85
CA HIS A 92 1.94 -0.69 -16.07
C HIS A 92 3.46 -0.52 -16.25
N PRO A 93 3.97 -0.32 -17.48
CA PRO A 93 5.41 -0.36 -17.76
C PRO A 93 6.24 0.68 -16.99
N MET A 94 5.68 1.84 -16.69
CA MET A 94 6.36 2.87 -15.88
C MET A 94 6.55 2.40 -14.42
N ILE A 95 5.55 1.72 -13.88
CA ILE A 95 5.60 1.19 -12.51
C ILE A 95 6.54 -0.01 -12.44
N PHE A 96 6.60 -0.82 -13.51
CA PHE A 96 7.43 -2.01 -13.57
C PHE A 96 8.92 -1.71 -13.36
N GLN A 97 9.44 -0.59 -13.86
CA GLN A 97 10.83 -0.20 -13.60
C GLN A 97 11.08 0.02 -12.10
N THR A 98 10.20 0.77 -11.44
CA THR A 98 10.30 1.01 -10.00
C THR A 98 10.05 -0.27 -9.20
N PHE A 99 9.10 -1.10 -9.61
CA PHE A 99 8.87 -2.42 -9.01
C PHE A 99 10.15 -3.28 -9.05
N THR A 100 10.84 -3.33 -10.18
CA THR A 100 12.11 -4.05 -10.31
C THR A 100 13.19 -3.49 -9.39
N GLN A 101 13.27 -2.16 -9.23
CA GLN A 101 14.19 -1.53 -8.28
C GLN A 101 13.86 -1.92 -6.83
N VAL A 102 12.57 -1.91 -6.46
CA VAL A 102 12.10 -2.34 -5.14
C VAL A 102 12.47 -3.80 -4.89
N MET A 103 12.19 -4.69 -5.83
CA MET A 103 12.51 -6.12 -5.71
C MET A 103 14.01 -6.40 -5.52
N ASN A 104 14.87 -5.59 -6.14
CA ASN A 104 16.33 -5.68 -6.00
C ASN A 104 16.86 -4.92 -4.76
N GLY A 105 16.05 -4.08 -4.14
CA GLY A 105 16.35 -3.37 -2.91
C GLY A 105 15.99 -4.19 -1.67
N ASN A 106 16.25 -3.59 -0.51
CA ASN A 106 15.93 -4.19 0.79
C ASN A 106 14.99 -3.32 1.65
N ILE A 107 14.46 -2.23 1.10
CA ILE A 107 13.55 -1.33 1.80
C ILE A 107 12.12 -1.67 1.41
N ILE A 108 11.27 -1.91 2.40
CA ILE A 108 9.86 -2.26 2.23
C ILE A 108 9.02 -1.65 3.36
N SER A 109 7.76 -1.32 3.07
CA SER A 109 6.78 -0.96 4.09
C SER A 109 5.97 -2.19 4.47
N LEU A 110 6.32 -2.84 5.56
CA LEU A 110 5.56 -3.98 6.09
C LEU A 110 4.27 -3.48 6.75
N GLY A 111 3.12 -4.07 6.34
CA GLY A 111 1.81 -3.70 6.83
C GLY A 111 1.25 -2.39 6.25
N CYS A 112 1.94 -1.74 5.32
CA CYS A 112 1.51 -0.48 4.66
C CYS A 112 1.11 0.62 5.64
N GLU A 113 1.85 0.81 6.72
CA GLU A 113 1.54 1.85 7.70
C GLU A 113 1.77 3.26 7.14
N PHE A 114 0.76 4.12 7.27
CA PHE A 114 0.84 5.50 6.79
C PHE A 114 -0.07 6.46 7.55
N ALA A 115 0.27 7.74 7.46
CA ALA A 115 -0.62 8.89 7.70
C ALA A 115 -0.48 9.83 6.50
N LEU A 116 -1.53 10.02 5.73
CA LEU A 116 -1.55 10.78 4.49
C LEU A 116 -2.61 11.87 4.53
N HIS A 117 -2.35 13.01 3.89
CA HIS A 117 -3.44 13.93 3.57
C HIS A 117 -4.48 13.25 2.70
N LYS A 118 -5.77 13.58 2.91
CA LYS A 118 -6.93 13.02 2.18
C LYS A 118 -6.66 12.88 0.68
N LYS A 119 -6.22 13.95 0.02
CA LYS A 119 -5.96 13.95 -1.42
C LYS A 119 -4.90 12.92 -1.83
N LEU A 120 -3.79 12.80 -1.09
CA LEU A 120 -2.74 11.82 -1.37
C LEU A 120 -3.23 10.39 -1.14
N PHE A 121 -4.09 10.18 -0.14
CA PHE A 121 -4.73 8.90 0.07
C PHE A 121 -5.64 8.52 -1.10
N GLU A 122 -6.47 9.44 -1.59
CA GLU A 122 -7.37 9.20 -2.73
C GLU A 122 -6.59 8.86 -4.00
N GLU A 123 -5.49 9.57 -4.28
CA GLU A 123 -4.60 9.28 -5.41
C GLU A 123 -3.98 7.88 -5.30
N TYR A 124 -3.42 7.54 -4.13
CA TYR A 124 -2.87 6.21 -3.84
C TYR A 124 -3.93 5.12 -3.97
N TYR A 125 -5.09 5.31 -3.34
CA TYR A 125 -6.16 4.33 -3.35
C TYR A 125 -6.65 4.00 -4.77
N ASN A 126 -6.90 5.02 -5.58
CA ASN A 126 -7.36 4.84 -6.96
C ASN A 126 -6.32 4.09 -7.81
N TRP A 127 -5.05 4.43 -7.65
CA TRP A 127 -3.95 3.72 -8.30
C TRP A 127 -3.89 2.26 -7.82
N HIS A 128 -3.92 2.03 -6.52
CA HIS A 128 -3.82 0.70 -5.91
C HIS A 128 -4.94 -0.22 -6.39
N VAL A 129 -6.18 0.25 -6.36
CA VAL A 129 -7.34 -0.53 -6.83
C VAL A 129 -7.20 -0.91 -8.31
N SER A 130 -6.75 0.03 -9.15
CA SER A 130 -6.53 -0.24 -10.58
C SER A 130 -5.47 -1.32 -10.80
N VAL A 131 -4.32 -1.21 -10.12
CA VAL A 131 -3.23 -2.18 -10.24
C VAL A 131 -3.64 -3.57 -9.72
N ILE A 132 -4.28 -3.64 -8.55
CA ILE A 132 -4.76 -4.92 -7.98
C ILE A 132 -5.82 -5.56 -8.89
N ALA A 133 -6.73 -4.78 -9.48
CA ALA A 133 -7.72 -5.33 -10.41
C ALA A 133 -7.05 -5.96 -11.64
N ASP A 134 -6.02 -5.31 -12.20
CA ASP A 134 -5.26 -5.84 -13.32
C ASP A 134 -4.45 -7.08 -12.93
N LEU A 135 -3.84 -7.12 -11.75
CA LEU A 135 -3.14 -8.29 -11.24
C LEU A 135 -4.10 -9.46 -11.06
N MET A 136 -5.22 -9.26 -10.39
CA MET A 136 -6.21 -10.33 -10.15
C MET A 136 -6.85 -10.82 -11.45
N GLY A 137 -7.05 -9.94 -12.43
CA GLY A 137 -7.56 -10.32 -13.75
C GLY A 137 -6.51 -11.03 -14.63
N GLY A 138 -5.22 -10.85 -14.36
CA GLY A 138 -4.12 -11.47 -15.12
C GLY A 138 -3.56 -12.75 -14.50
N ILE A 139 -3.82 -13.02 -13.23
CA ILE A 139 -3.41 -14.27 -12.57
C ILE A 139 -4.42 -15.38 -12.94
N PRO A 140 -3.97 -16.53 -13.48
CA PRO A 140 -4.85 -17.63 -13.81
C PRO A 140 -5.61 -18.16 -12.58
N ALA A 141 -6.86 -18.60 -12.80
CA ALA A 141 -7.73 -19.05 -11.70
C ALA A 141 -7.21 -20.30 -10.97
N ASP A 142 -6.38 -21.09 -11.62
CA ASP A 142 -5.72 -22.27 -11.06
C ASP A 142 -4.44 -21.95 -10.28
N VAL A 143 -4.04 -20.67 -10.24
CA VAL A 143 -2.90 -20.17 -9.45
C VAL A 143 -3.43 -19.39 -8.24
N PRO A 144 -3.81 -20.06 -7.14
CA PRO A 144 -4.38 -19.36 -5.99
C PRO A 144 -3.32 -18.48 -5.31
N VAL A 145 -3.69 -17.26 -5.00
CA VAL A 145 -2.89 -16.35 -4.17
C VAL A 145 -3.36 -16.47 -2.73
N THR A 146 -2.48 -16.76 -1.78
CA THR A 146 -2.81 -16.85 -0.35
C THR A 146 -2.98 -15.47 0.28
N LYS A 147 -3.48 -15.44 1.53
CA LYS A 147 -3.58 -14.20 2.31
C LYS A 147 -2.21 -13.57 2.56
N GLU A 148 -1.24 -14.39 2.92
CA GLU A 148 0.13 -13.96 3.18
C GLU A 148 0.80 -13.41 1.92
N GLU A 149 0.63 -14.10 0.78
CA GLU A 149 1.12 -13.61 -0.51
C GLU A 149 0.45 -12.29 -0.92
N MET A 150 -0.87 -12.14 -0.69
CA MET A 150 -1.56 -10.89 -0.95
C MET A 150 -1.06 -9.76 -0.06
N THR A 151 -0.75 -10.03 1.20
CA THR A 151 -0.21 -9.04 2.12
C THR A 151 1.13 -8.52 1.62
N ILE A 152 2.08 -9.42 1.30
CA ILE A 152 3.40 -8.99 0.82
C ILE A 152 3.34 -8.34 -0.57
N ILE A 153 2.40 -8.74 -1.44
CA ILE A 153 2.14 -8.05 -2.71
C ILE A 153 1.72 -6.61 -2.45
N ASN A 154 0.80 -6.38 -1.52
CA ASN A 154 0.36 -5.03 -1.15
C ASN A 154 1.51 -4.19 -0.58
N ASP A 155 2.36 -4.76 0.27
CA ASP A 155 3.52 -4.10 0.86
C ASP A 155 4.54 -3.68 -0.23
N ILE A 156 4.81 -4.56 -1.20
CA ILE A 156 5.69 -4.27 -2.34
C ILE A 156 5.07 -3.18 -3.23
N LEU A 157 3.78 -3.26 -3.53
CA LEU A 157 3.09 -2.26 -4.35
C LEU A 157 3.03 -0.90 -3.65
N PHE A 158 2.76 -0.87 -2.35
CA PHE A 158 2.82 0.36 -1.56
C PHE A 158 4.21 1.00 -1.63
N THR A 159 5.25 0.20 -1.39
CA THR A 159 6.64 0.64 -1.50
C THR A 159 6.95 1.17 -2.90
N THR A 160 6.52 0.44 -3.93
CA THR A 160 6.70 0.83 -5.34
C THR A 160 6.02 2.16 -5.65
N TYR A 161 4.79 2.36 -5.19
CA TYR A 161 4.06 3.61 -5.39
C TYR A 161 4.82 4.79 -4.82
N TRP A 162 5.26 4.71 -3.58
CA TRP A 162 5.90 5.85 -2.92
C TRP A 162 7.30 6.12 -3.42
N ILE A 163 8.04 5.13 -3.91
CA ILE A 163 9.32 5.35 -4.58
C ILE A 163 9.08 6.00 -5.96
N CYS A 164 8.08 5.54 -6.71
CA CYS A 164 7.75 6.05 -8.04
C CYS A 164 7.22 7.50 -7.98
N TYR A 165 6.30 7.78 -7.06
CA TYR A 165 5.57 9.04 -7.01
C TYR A 165 5.94 9.94 -5.83
N GLY A 166 6.66 9.42 -4.84
CA GLY A 166 6.98 10.12 -3.59
C GLY A 166 7.84 11.37 -3.76
N ASN A 167 8.67 11.42 -4.79
CA ASN A 167 9.48 12.62 -5.11
C ASN A 167 8.63 13.76 -5.69
N VAL A 168 7.45 13.49 -6.21
CA VAL A 168 6.53 14.50 -6.76
C VAL A 168 5.65 15.08 -5.66
N ASN A 169 5.31 14.30 -4.66
CA ASN A 169 4.41 14.68 -3.56
C ASN A 169 5.19 14.75 -2.24
N LYS A 170 5.83 15.89 -1.98
CA LYS A 170 6.65 16.23 -0.79
C LYS A 170 6.08 15.69 0.53
N GLY A 171 6.32 14.44 0.85
CA GLY A 171 6.06 13.82 2.15
C GLY A 171 7.34 13.26 2.72
N SER A 172 7.53 13.36 4.03
CA SER A 172 8.70 12.76 4.70
C SER A 172 8.60 11.23 4.63
N ILE A 173 9.64 10.58 4.09
CA ILE A 173 9.81 9.13 4.17
C ILE A 173 10.67 8.90 5.42
N PHE A 174 10.17 8.13 6.36
CA PHE A 174 10.95 7.65 7.50
C PHE A 174 11.35 6.21 7.23
N VAL A 175 12.64 5.97 7.17
CA VAL A 175 13.24 4.63 7.18
C VAL A 175 13.71 4.39 8.61
N VAL A 176 13.20 3.35 9.25
CA VAL A 176 13.64 2.90 10.58
C VAL A 176 14.62 1.75 10.42
#